data_fd625f0622f4ffc30fced0a9ab324f81
#
_entry.id   fd625f0622f4ffc30fced0a9ab324f81
#
_cell.length_a   1.000
_cell.length_b   1.000
_cell.length_c   1.000
_cell.angle_alpha   90.00
_cell.angle_beta   90.00
_cell.angle_gamma   90.00
#
_symmetry.space_group_name_H-M   'P 1'
#
loop_
_entity.id
_entity.type
_entity.pdbx_description
1 polymer ?
#
loop_
_entity_poly.entity_id
_entity_poly.type
_entity_poly.pdbx_seq_one_letter_code
_entity_poly.pdbx_strand_id
1 'polypeptide(L)'
;MDVVVGDRQGEDPSPRWWVPVLLALPALIPLAASLVVAWSRGEVATGFVQDDMPYYMANAREHFDQGFRLFYGNPYAGYNTPTIYFQPHIFLLGCLQHLGLDPGVAYNLFGLAAMMFAAFVAVRLYREVVGWRSPASKLGFVCFFWGGGVLTLVGLLYAYVKGRFGILAVLRYDAVNGWWMLNFGRNLVYPHEAYYHGVVLLSMFFLLRRRFGVAIGLAALISLSHPFTGLETVLIVAAYLWLERILGDVTVKPGHLMSSAALVIFHLGYYMLFLGRFADHRALLKQWETSGFFYKPTTFLPALFIVGLLAAVRLSHWPGWRQLWREPRNRLFMVWFLVVFGLTQHDLVMKARQPIHFAHGYDWMALFFLGAPLLVAFLDGLLKLQPSQLRILAVSGFMLFFLLDNIVWLGAFLIPNSQLSDAIILTRNQKQVLDWLGRTAAPPDMVVCQDDLVSYLVSTYTRVRSWTGHDSNTPSYDERSREVDAAFQDGTILPAWKAMHVFYVASHGPSAWKHPPNAREVFHNAQFDVWECPPAMQAAGPLPAPMN
;
A
#
# COMPACT_ATOMS: atom_id res chain seq x y z
N MET A 1 14.58 -4.29 39.14
CA MET A 1 13.24 -4.90 39.06
C MET A 1 13.39 -6.05 38.07
N ASP A 2 13.79 -7.23 38.55
CA ASP A 2 13.92 -8.41 37.72
C ASP A 2 12.53 -8.86 37.33
N VAL A 3 12.15 -8.56 36.06
CA VAL A 3 11.01 -9.22 35.44
C VAL A 3 11.44 -10.67 35.19
N VAL A 4 11.18 -11.50 36.20
CA VAL A 4 11.32 -12.95 36.10
C VAL A 4 10.46 -13.37 34.89
N VAL A 5 11.14 -13.74 33.82
CA VAL A 5 10.53 -14.46 32.70
C VAL A 5 10.13 -15.82 33.28
N GLY A 6 8.89 -15.88 33.75
CA GLY A 6 8.33 -17.05 34.39
C GLY A 6 8.44 -18.28 33.50
N ASP A 7 8.88 -19.34 34.13
CA ASP A 7 8.89 -20.72 33.66
C ASP A 7 7.66 -21.03 32.78
N ARG A 8 7.90 -21.62 31.62
CA ARG A 8 6.86 -22.05 30.65
C ARG A 8 6.11 -23.28 31.16
N GLN A 9 5.44 -23.18 32.30
CA GLN A 9 4.54 -24.23 32.79
C GLN A 9 3.08 -23.80 32.53
N GLY A 10 2.52 -24.36 31.46
CA GLY A 10 1.14 -24.16 30.98
C GLY A 10 1.09 -23.34 29.70
N GLU A 11 0.51 -23.89 28.66
CA GLU A 11 0.29 -23.19 27.39
C GLU A 11 -0.51 -21.91 27.64
N ASP A 12 -0.01 -20.79 27.12
CA ASP A 12 -0.69 -19.49 27.16
C ASP A 12 -2.03 -19.61 26.42
N PRO A 13 -3.18 -19.30 27.04
CA PRO A 13 -4.47 -19.52 26.43
C PRO A 13 -4.56 -18.84 25.07
N SER A 14 -4.99 -19.57 24.06
CA SER A 14 -5.19 -19.00 22.74
C SER A 14 -6.28 -17.93 22.79
N PRO A 15 -6.06 -16.72 22.21
CA PRO A 15 -7.15 -15.77 22.07
C PRO A 15 -8.29 -16.42 21.29
N ARG A 16 -9.51 -16.08 21.67
CA ARG A 16 -10.68 -16.51 20.90
C ARG A 16 -10.56 -15.97 19.48
N TRP A 17 -10.91 -16.77 18.48
CA TRP A 17 -10.76 -16.44 17.06
C TRP A 17 -11.42 -15.10 16.64
N TRP A 18 -12.50 -14.70 17.32
CA TRP A 18 -13.21 -13.46 17.03
C TRP A 18 -12.44 -12.19 17.49
N VAL A 19 -11.45 -12.29 18.39
CA VAL A 19 -10.70 -11.12 18.88
C VAL A 19 -9.94 -10.40 17.76
N PRO A 20 -9.09 -11.07 16.95
CA PRO A 20 -8.46 -10.40 15.80
C PRO A 20 -9.47 -9.92 14.78
N VAL A 21 -10.60 -10.62 14.61
CA VAL A 21 -11.68 -10.20 13.70
C VAL A 21 -12.27 -8.85 14.16
N LEU A 22 -12.69 -8.75 15.42
CA LEU A 22 -13.25 -7.50 15.96
C LEU A 22 -12.26 -6.33 15.90
N LEU A 23 -10.98 -6.58 16.16
CA LEU A 23 -9.97 -5.54 16.06
C LEU A 23 -9.69 -5.09 14.63
N ALA A 24 -9.93 -5.94 13.64
CA ALA A 24 -9.79 -5.60 12.24
C ALA A 24 -10.99 -4.84 11.66
N LEU A 25 -12.20 -4.98 12.25
CA LEU A 25 -13.41 -4.33 11.71
C LEU A 25 -13.30 -2.82 11.46
N PRO A 26 -12.64 -2.00 12.31
CA PRO A 26 -12.49 -0.58 12.02
C PRO A 26 -11.79 -0.29 10.69
N ALA A 27 -10.95 -1.19 10.18
CA ALA A 27 -10.32 -1.04 8.87
C ALA A 27 -11.34 -1.06 7.70
N LEU A 28 -12.58 -1.49 7.91
CA LEU A 28 -13.65 -1.45 6.92
C LEU A 28 -14.39 -0.10 6.89
N ILE A 29 -14.11 0.82 7.82
CA ILE A 29 -14.79 2.13 7.88
C ILE A 29 -14.64 2.93 6.59
N PRO A 30 -13.46 3.03 5.95
CA PRO A 30 -13.31 3.77 4.69
C PRO A 30 -14.17 3.19 3.57
N LEU A 31 -14.21 1.87 3.43
CA LEU A 31 -15.07 1.20 2.44
C LEU A 31 -16.55 1.46 2.73
N ALA A 32 -17.00 1.29 3.98
CA ALA A 32 -18.39 1.54 4.36
C ALA A 32 -18.78 3.00 4.11
N ALA A 33 -17.91 3.96 4.45
CA ALA A 33 -18.13 5.37 4.21
C ALA A 33 -18.28 5.67 2.70
N SER A 34 -17.42 5.10 1.84
CA SER A 34 -17.50 5.28 0.39
C SER A 34 -18.82 4.76 -0.19
N LEU A 35 -19.29 3.59 0.27
CA LEU A 35 -20.58 3.02 -0.14
C LEU A 35 -21.75 3.92 0.26
N VAL A 36 -21.74 4.44 1.49
CA VAL A 36 -22.79 5.35 2.00
C VAL A 36 -22.80 6.66 1.21
N VAL A 37 -21.62 7.23 0.92
CA VAL A 37 -21.51 8.47 0.14
C VAL A 37 -22.02 8.28 -1.28
N ALA A 38 -21.60 7.23 -1.97
CA ALA A 38 -22.04 6.91 -3.31
C ALA A 38 -23.58 6.71 -3.36
N TRP A 39 -24.12 5.92 -2.43
CA TRP A 39 -25.55 5.70 -2.32
C TRP A 39 -26.32 7.00 -2.09
N SER A 40 -25.86 7.86 -1.17
CA SER A 40 -26.53 9.13 -0.84
C SER A 40 -26.57 10.12 -2.02
N ARG A 41 -25.60 10.04 -2.93
CA ARG A 41 -25.51 10.88 -4.14
C ARG A 41 -26.18 10.26 -5.37
N GLY A 42 -26.65 9.02 -5.28
CA GLY A 42 -27.14 8.26 -6.43
C GLY A 42 -26.04 7.93 -7.45
N GLU A 43 -24.79 7.88 -7.01
CA GLU A 43 -23.57 7.56 -7.76
C GLU A 43 -23.21 6.08 -7.60
N VAL A 44 -22.16 5.63 -8.27
CA VAL A 44 -21.71 4.24 -8.28
C VAL A 44 -20.40 4.12 -7.49
N ALA A 45 -20.44 3.38 -6.37
CA ALA A 45 -19.22 3.03 -5.64
C ALA A 45 -18.44 1.98 -6.42
N THR A 46 -17.14 2.22 -6.63
CA THR A 46 -16.24 1.25 -7.25
C THR A 46 -15.72 0.21 -6.27
N GLY A 47 -15.80 0.48 -4.96
CA GLY A 47 -15.15 -0.32 -3.91
C GLY A 47 -13.69 0.05 -3.67
N PHE A 48 -13.12 0.96 -4.45
CA PHE A 48 -11.76 1.46 -4.24
C PHE A 48 -11.79 2.67 -3.33
N VAL A 49 -11.01 2.63 -2.24
CA VAL A 49 -10.94 3.68 -1.21
C VAL A 49 -9.64 4.49 -1.26
N GLN A 50 -8.80 4.23 -2.24
CA GLN A 50 -7.53 4.91 -2.46
C GLN A 50 -7.13 4.80 -3.93
N ASP A 51 -6.41 5.79 -4.43
CA ASP A 51 -6.08 6.01 -5.83
C ASP A 51 -5.28 4.85 -6.47
N ASP A 52 -4.32 4.25 -5.77
CA ASP A 52 -3.55 3.13 -6.32
C ASP A 52 -4.34 1.81 -6.48
N MET A 53 -5.52 1.68 -5.88
CA MET A 53 -6.23 0.38 -5.88
C MET A 53 -6.65 -0.09 -7.27
N PRO A 54 -7.22 0.75 -8.17
CA PRO A 54 -7.53 0.36 -9.54
C PRO A 54 -6.30 -0.08 -10.34
N TYR A 55 -5.13 0.52 -10.06
CA TYR A 55 -3.86 0.16 -10.70
C TYR A 55 -3.51 -1.32 -10.51
N TYR A 56 -3.69 -1.86 -9.30
CA TYR A 56 -3.46 -3.28 -9.06
C TYR A 56 -4.40 -4.17 -9.86
N MET A 57 -5.66 -3.76 -10.04
CA MET A 57 -6.63 -4.50 -10.83
C MET A 57 -6.37 -4.38 -12.34
N ALA A 58 -5.90 -3.23 -12.83
CA ALA A 58 -5.44 -3.08 -14.20
C ALA A 58 -4.25 -4.01 -14.52
N ASN A 59 -3.26 -4.09 -13.61
CA ASN A 59 -2.15 -5.04 -13.73
C ASN A 59 -2.63 -6.50 -13.70
N ALA A 60 -3.61 -6.80 -12.85
CA ALA A 60 -4.17 -8.14 -12.71
C ALA A 60 -4.83 -8.65 -14.01
N ARG A 61 -5.51 -7.76 -14.74
CA ARG A 61 -6.12 -8.08 -16.05
C ARG A 61 -5.10 -8.50 -17.09
N GLU A 62 -3.92 -7.91 -17.09
CA GLU A 62 -2.87 -8.18 -18.08
C GLU A 62 -2.44 -9.66 -18.12
N HIS A 63 -2.69 -10.41 -17.05
CA HIS A 63 -2.44 -11.85 -17.03
C HIS A 63 -3.38 -12.66 -17.93
N PHE A 64 -4.58 -12.13 -18.26
CA PHE A 64 -5.64 -12.89 -18.93
C PHE A 64 -6.24 -12.21 -20.17
N ASP A 65 -6.19 -10.88 -20.30
CA ASP A 65 -6.90 -10.14 -21.36
C ASP A 65 -6.44 -10.45 -22.78
N GLN A 66 -5.15 -10.82 -22.95
CA GLN A 66 -4.56 -11.19 -24.26
C GLN A 66 -4.16 -12.69 -24.30
N GLY A 67 -4.88 -13.54 -23.56
CA GLY A 67 -4.50 -14.92 -23.28
C GLY A 67 -3.64 -15.01 -22.03
N PHE A 68 -3.60 -16.21 -21.43
CA PHE A 68 -2.86 -16.45 -20.18
C PHE A 68 -1.37 -16.11 -20.31
N ARG A 69 -0.88 -15.26 -19.42
CA ARG A 69 0.55 -14.93 -19.28
C ARG A 69 0.94 -14.88 -17.82
N LEU A 70 2.06 -15.54 -17.48
CA LEU A 70 2.59 -15.49 -16.10
C LEU A 70 3.21 -14.11 -15.79
N PHE A 71 3.86 -13.50 -16.79
CA PHE A 71 4.40 -12.15 -16.68
C PHE A 71 3.48 -11.18 -17.39
N TYR A 72 3.31 -9.97 -16.83
CA TYR A 72 2.47 -8.93 -17.40
C TYR A 72 3.29 -7.70 -17.81
N GLY A 73 2.70 -6.86 -18.66
CA GLY A 73 3.23 -5.57 -19.07
C GLY A 73 2.57 -4.45 -18.27
N ASN A 74 3.08 -3.23 -18.40
CA ASN A 74 2.42 -2.07 -17.80
C ASN A 74 1.16 -1.70 -18.63
N PRO A 75 -0.07 -1.77 -18.06
CA PRO A 75 -1.30 -1.45 -18.79
C PRO A 75 -1.41 0.02 -19.23
N TYR A 76 -0.59 0.90 -18.66
CA TYR A 76 -0.55 2.33 -18.97
C TYR A 76 0.59 2.73 -19.92
N ALA A 77 1.39 1.78 -20.41
CA ALA A 77 2.53 2.08 -21.30
C ALA A 77 2.20 1.95 -22.79
N GLY A 78 1.06 1.38 -23.16
CA GLY A 78 0.70 1.03 -24.55
C GLY A 78 0.96 -0.44 -24.88
N TYR A 79 0.47 -0.92 -26.04
CA TYR A 79 0.46 -2.36 -26.37
C TYR A 79 1.84 -2.96 -26.67
N ASN A 80 2.82 -2.15 -27.02
CA ASN A 80 4.18 -2.61 -27.32
C ASN A 80 5.09 -2.72 -26.08
N THR A 81 4.53 -2.58 -24.87
CA THR A 81 5.29 -2.68 -23.62
C THR A 81 5.74 -4.12 -23.38
N PRO A 82 6.97 -4.33 -22.85
CA PRO A 82 7.45 -5.67 -22.55
C PRO A 82 6.73 -6.28 -21.35
N THR A 83 6.48 -7.59 -21.41
CA THR A 83 5.89 -8.36 -20.30
C THR A 83 7.01 -8.80 -19.34
N ILE A 84 7.29 -8.00 -18.33
CA ILE A 84 8.47 -8.14 -17.46
C ILE A 84 8.14 -8.19 -15.97
N TYR A 85 6.91 -7.91 -15.60
CA TYR A 85 6.49 -7.87 -14.19
C TYR A 85 5.86 -9.18 -13.76
N PHE A 86 6.21 -9.62 -12.56
CA PHE A 86 5.56 -10.75 -11.90
C PHE A 86 5.35 -10.44 -10.43
N GLN A 87 4.09 -10.50 -10.00
CA GLN A 87 3.71 -10.29 -8.60
C GLN A 87 2.64 -11.32 -8.22
N PRO A 88 2.91 -12.26 -7.28
CA PRO A 88 2.00 -13.37 -6.97
C PRO A 88 0.60 -12.94 -6.55
N HIS A 89 0.46 -11.85 -5.78
CA HIS A 89 -0.84 -11.35 -5.35
C HIS A 89 -1.63 -10.70 -6.51
N ILE A 90 -0.94 -10.05 -7.45
CA ILE A 90 -1.55 -9.51 -8.67
C ILE A 90 -2.08 -10.64 -9.55
N PHE A 91 -1.31 -11.72 -9.69
CA PHE A 91 -1.78 -12.92 -10.38
C PHE A 91 -3.04 -13.51 -9.74
N LEU A 92 -3.09 -13.58 -8.39
CA LEU A 92 -4.28 -14.05 -7.67
C LEU A 92 -5.50 -13.13 -7.90
N LEU A 93 -5.30 -11.81 -7.89
CA LEU A 93 -6.35 -10.84 -8.25
C LEU A 93 -6.84 -11.05 -9.68
N GLY A 94 -5.92 -11.30 -10.62
CA GLY A 94 -6.25 -11.64 -12.01
C GLY A 94 -7.12 -12.91 -12.11
N CYS A 95 -6.82 -13.94 -11.34
CA CYS A 95 -7.64 -15.15 -11.25
C CYS A 95 -9.06 -14.83 -10.79
N LEU A 96 -9.22 -14.03 -9.72
CA LEU A 96 -10.53 -13.63 -9.22
C LEU A 96 -11.34 -12.84 -10.27
N GLN A 97 -10.70 -11.92 -10.97
CA GLN A 97 -11.33 -11.15 -12.02
C GLN A 97 -11.68 -12.01 -13.24
N HIS A 98 -10.81 -12.95 -13.62
CA HIS A 98 -11.06 -13.90 -14.71
C HIS A 98 -12.27 -14.82 -14.44
N LEU A 99 -12.60 -15.08 -13.16
CA LEU A 99 -13.84 -15.75 -12.76
C LEU A 99 -15.10 -14.89 -12.93
N GLY A 100 -15.00 -13.68 -13.45
CA GLY A 100 -16.10 -12.77 -13.74
C GLY A 100 -16.50 -11.85 -12.59
N LEU A 101 -15.68 -11.73 -11.54
CA LEU A 101 -15.94 -10.77 -10.48
C LEU A 101 -15.64 -9.34 -10.95
N ASP A 102 -16.49 -8.40 -10.53
CA ASP A 102 -16.22 -6.96 -10.69
C ASP A 102 -14.86 -6.61 -10.04
N PRO A 103 -14.05 -5.72 -10.65
CA PRO A 103 -12.72 -5.37 -10.13
C PRO A 103 -12.71 -4.94 -8.67
N GLY A 104 -13.64 -4.08 -8.26
CA GLY A 104 -13.74 -3.63 -6.87
C GLY A 104 -14.15 -4.75 -5.93
N VAL A 105 -15.07 -5.62 -6.35
CA VAL A 105 -15.47 -6.81 -5.56
C VAL A 105 -14.31 -7.78 -5.41
N ALA A 106 -13.60 -8.11 -6.48
CA ALA A 106 -12.43 -9.00 -6.44
C ALA A 106 -11.35 -8.47 -5.49
N TYR A 107 -11.07 -7.16 -5.59
CA TYR A 107 -10.08 -6.49 -4.76
C TYR A 107 -10.45 -6.51 -3.27
N ASN A 108 -11.70 -6.21 -2.94
CA ASN A 108 -12.17 -6.21 -1.54
C ASN A 108 -12.28 -7.61 -0.95
N LEU A 109 -12.64 -8.64 -1.72
CA LEU A 109 -12.61 -10.04 -1.26
C LEU A 109 -11.19 -10.49 -0.93
N PHE A 110 -10.23 -10.17 -1.81
CA PHE A 110 -8.81 -10.38 -1.52
C PHE A 110 -8.38 -9.62 -0.26
N GLY A 111 -8.78 -8.35 -0.15
CA GLY A 111 -8.47 -7.49 0.99
C GLY A 111 -9.00 -8.04 2.31
N LEU A 112 -10.24 -8.52 2.34
CA LEU A 112 -10.83 -9.14 3.53
C LEU A 112 -10.04 -10.39 3.95
N ALA A 113 -9.67 -11.25 3.01
CA ALA A 113 -8.86 -12.43 3.29
C ALA A 113 -7.47 -12.06 3.79
N ALA A 114 -6.81 -11.07 3.17
CA ALA A 114 -5.50 -10.57 3.55
C ALA A 114 -5.53 -9.91 4.94
N MET A 115 -6.53 -9.08 5.23
CA MET A 115 -6.75 -8.45 6.53
C MET A 115 -6.91 -9.49 7.64
N MET A 116 -7.74 -10.51 7.41
CA MET A 116 -7.91 -11.60 8.38
C MET A 116 -6.61 -12.37 8.58
N PHE A 117 -5.93 -12.73 7.50
CA PHE A 117 -4.62 -13.39 7.57
C PHE A 117 -3.63 -12.57 8.40
N ALA A 118 -3.46 -11.28 8.11
CA ALA A 118 -2.57 -10.40 8.83
C ALA A 118 -2.93 -10.29 10.32
N ALA A 119 -4.22 -10.13 10.64
CA ALA A 119 -4.69 -10.03 12.02
C ALA A 119 -4.41 -11.31 12.83
N PHE A 120 -4.62 -12.49 12.24
CA PHE A 120 -4.30 -13.77 12.90
C PHE A 120 -2.80 -13.99 13.08
N VAL A 121 -1.98 -13.59 12.11
CA VAL A 121 -0.52 -13.64 12.22
C VAL A 121 -0.03 -12.67 13.30
N ALA A 122 -0.58 -11.45 13.35
CA ALA A 122 -0.26 -10.45 14.35
C ALA A 122 -0.50 -10.95 15.78
N VAL A 123 -1.63 -11.63 16.04
CA VAL A 123 -1.91 -12.28 17.32
C VAL A 123 -0.84 -13.30 17.67
N ARG A 124 -0.44 -14.15 16.71
CA ARG A 124 0.56 -15.20 16.94
C ARG A 124 1.93 -14.60 17.27
N LEU A 125 2.36 -13.60 16.51
CA LEU A 125 3.62 -12.91 16.76
C LEU A 125 3.60 -12.18 18.11
N TYR A 126 2.51 -11.45 18.40
CA TYR A 126 2.36 -10.73 19.67
C TYR A 126 2.43 -11.69 20.88
N ARG A 127 1.73 -12.83 20.82
CA ARG A 127 1.78 -13.86 21.87
C ARG A 127 3.19 -14.42 22.07
N GLU A 128 3.92 -14.65 21.00
CA GLU A 128 5.29 -15.16 21.06
C GLU A 128 6.24 -14.17 21.76
N VAL A 129 6.00 -12.87 21.56
CA VAL A 129 6.88 -11.80 22.07
C VAL A 129 6.46 -11.31 23.45
N VAL A 130 5.16 -11.09 23.66
CA VAL A 130 4.61 -10.38 24.83
C VAL A 130 3.84 -11.33 25.76
N GLY A 131 3.20 -12.35 25.20
CA GLY A 131 2.26 -13.22 25.92
C GLY A 131 0.81 -12.72 25.86
N TRP A 132 -0.13 -13.52 26.43
CA TRP A 132 -1.58 -13.26 26.37
C TRP A 132 -2.32 -13.42 27.70
N ARG A 133 -1.62 -13.74 28.79
CA ARG A 133 -2.21 -14.15 30.08
C ARG A 133 -2.87 -13.01 30.83
N SER A 134 -2.23 -11.85 30.88
CA SER A 134 -2.70 -10.73 31.69
C SER A 134 -3.68 -9.83 30.96
N PRO A 135 -4.62 -9.17 31.68
CA PRO A 135 -5.44 -8.09 31.10
C PRO A 135 -4.59 -6.98 30.47
N ALA A 136 -3.45 -6.65 31.09
CA ALA A 136 -2.50 -5.65 30.56
C ALA A 136 -1.92 -6.06 29.20
N SER A 137 -1.56 -7.34 29.01
CA SER A 137 -1.08 -7.78 27.70
C SER A 137 -2.16 -7.76 26.62
N LYS A 138 -3.43 -7.99 26.98
CA LYS A 138 -4.56 -7.87 26.03
C LYS A 138 -4.80 -6.42 25.62
N LEU A 139 -4.75 -5.47 26.56
CA LEU A 139 -4.78 -4.04 26.26
C LEU A 139 -3.58 -3.62 25.42
N GLY A 140 -2.39 -4.15 25.73
CA GLY A 140 -1.19 -3.94 24.92
C GLY A 140 -1.36 -4.42 23.48
N PHE A 141 -2.11 -5.49 23.23
CA PHE A 141 -2.44 -5.91 21.86
C PHE A 141 -3.35 -4.92 21.13
N VAL A 142 -4.33 -4.33 21.82
CA VAL A 142 -5.14 -3.22 21.24
C VAL A 142 -4.24 -2.03 20.88
N CYS A 143 -3.27 -1.70 21.76
CA CYS A 143 -2.26 -0.69 21.48
C CYS A 143 -1.37 -1.05 20.28
N PHE A 144 -0.97 -2.32 20.11
CA PHE A 144 -0.26 -2.78 18.93
C PHE A 144 -1.09 -2.62 17.67
N PHE A 145 -2.36 -2.96 17.75
CA PHE A 145 -3.25 -2.96 16.59
C PHE A 145 -3.61 -1.54 16.14
N TRP A 146 -3.98 -0.66 17.08
CA TRP A 146 -4.53 0.67 16.80
C TRP A 146 -3.82 1.82 17.53
N GLY A 147 -2.69 1.58 18.19
CA GLY A 147 -1.92 2.64 18.84
C GLY A 147 -1.34 3.61 17.82
N GLY A 148 -1.14 4.84 18.21
CA GLY A 148 -0.59 5.90 17.38
C GLY A 148 0.70 6.49 17.96
N GLY A 149 1.00 7.68 17.50
CA GLY A 149 2.00 8.60 18.05
C GLY A 149 1.33 9.78 18.74
N VAL A 150 1.83 10.97 18.41
CA VAL A 150 1.30 12.26 18.88
C VAL A 150 1.02 13.21 17.71
N LEU A 151 0.77 12.69 16.52
CA LEU A 151 0.52 13.47 15.29
C LEU A 151 -0.65 14.41 15.45
N THR A 152 -1.77 13.91 15.97
CA THR A 152 -2.98 14.72 16.22
C THR A 152 -2.71 15.87 17.19
N LEU A 153 -1.96 15.61 18.25
CA LEU A 153 -1.63 16.67 19.24
C LEU A 153 -0.71 17.74 18.64
N VAL A 154 0.30 17.32 17.89
CA VAL A 154 1.22 18.25 17.18
C VAL A 154 0.44 19.06 16.16
N GLY A 155 -0.50 18.43 15.45
CA GLY A 155 -1.37 19.10 14.52
C GLY A 155 -2.29 20.11 15.12
N LEU A 156 -2.92 19.78 16.25
CA LEU A 156 -3.73 20.71 17.03
C LEU A 156 -2.92 21.93 17.46
N LEU A 157 -1.72 21.70 18.00
CA LEU A 157 -0.82 22.78 18.41
C LEU A 157 -0.44 23.66 17.21
N TYR A 158 -0.09 23.05 16.08
CA TYR A 158 0.23 23.78 14.85
C TYR A 158 -0.96 24.62 14.36
N ALA A 159 -2.15 24.02 14.31
CA ALA A 159 -3.38 24.72 13.90
C ALA A 159 -3.69 25.90 14.83
N TYR A 160 -3.53 25.71 16.15
CA TYR A 160 -3.70 26.76 17.14
C TYR A 160 -2.70 27.93 16.92
N VAL A 161 -1.41 27.63 16.78
CA VAL A 161 -0.37 28.63 16.53
C VAL A 161 -0.62 29.41 15.23
N LYS A 162 -1.18 28.76 14.20
CA LYS A 162 -1.53 29.38 12.91
C LYS A 162 -2.89 30.09 12.91
N GLY A 163 -3.60 30.15 14.04
CA GLY A 163 -4.93 30.77 14.13
C GLY A 163 -6.01 30.06 13.28
N ARG A 164 -5.80 28.78 12.96
CA ARG A 164 -6.71 27.97 12.13
C ARG A 164 -7.42 26.90 12.97
N PHE A 165 -7.75 27.21 14.21
CA PHE A 165 -8.35 26.27 15.14
C PHE A 165 -9.80 25.97 14.78
N GLY A 166 -10.11 24.69 14.59
CA GLY A 166 -11.46 24.18 14.37
C GLY A 166 -11.45 22.66 14.32
N ILE A 167 -12.58 22.03 14.67
CA ILE A 167 -12.68 20.57 14.70
C ILE A 167 -12.35 19.93 13.34
N LEU A 168 -12.72 20.58 12.23
CA LEU A 168 -12.38 20.14 10.89
C LEU A 168 -10.86 20.25 10.59
N ALA A 169 -10.17 21.23 11.18
CA ALA A 169 -8.72 21.35 11.07
C ALA A 169 -8.01 20.18 11.76
N VAL A 170 -8.53 19.73 12.91
CA VAL A 170 -8.02 18.53 13.62
C VAL A 170 -8.16 17.30 12.75
N LEU A 171 -9.33 17.11 12.16
CA LEU A 171 -9.64 15.92 11.34
C LEU A 171 -8.94 15.93 9.96
N ARG A 172 -8.49 17.11 9.51
CA ARG A 172 -7.68 17.28 8.29
C ARG A 172 -6.18 17.21 8.54
N TYR A 173 -5.78 17.22 9.80
CA TYR A 173 -4.37 17.19 10.14
C TYR A 173 -3.91 15.74 10.34
N ASP A 174 -3.61 15.13 9.26
CA ASP A 174 -2.57 14.13 9.24
C ASP A 174 -1.28 14.86 8.79
N ALA A 175 -0.29 14.96 9.68
CA ALA A 175 0.96 15.58 9.34
C ALA A 175 1.48 14.93 8.07
N VAL A 176 1.72 15.73 7.08
CA VAL A 176 2.10 15.38 5.70
C VAL A 176 2.69 13.97 5.60
N ASN A 177 1.90 13.00 5.12
CA ASN A 177 2.24 11.58 4.99
C ASN A 177 2.44 10.79 6.31
N GLY A 178 2.10 11.33 7.49
CA GLY A 178 2.25 10.63 8.77
C GLY A 178 1.38 9.37 8.90
N TRP A 179 0.26 9.33 8.20
CA TRP A 179 -0.62 8.16 8.14
C TRP A 179 0.05 6.92 7.52
N TRP A 180 1.05 7.08 6.67
CA TRP A 180 1.84 5.98 6.11
C TRP A 180 2.77 5.32 7.14
N MET A 181 3.07 6.01 8.23
CA MET A 181 4.05 5.59 9.21
C MET A 181 3.48 4.89 10.40
N LEU A 182 2.18 5.09 10.64
CA LEU A 182 1.56 4.57 11.84
C LEU A 182 1.11 3.14 11.64
N ASN A 183 1.06 2.49 12.66
CA ASN A 183 0.68 1.20 13.17
C ASN A 183 0.12 0.17 12.14
N PHE A 184 -0.01 -1.02 12.65
CA PHE A 184 -0.52 -2.18 11.94
C PHE A 184 -1.96 -2.00 11.42
N GLY A 185 -2.88 -1.47 12.24
CA GLY A 185 -4.31 -1.41 11.89
C GLY A 185 -4.64 -0.50 10.70
N ARG A 186 -3.93 0.63 10.53
CA ARG A 186 -4.11 1.51 9.36
C ARG A 186 -3.81 0.79 8.05
N ASN A 187 -2.74 0.02 8.04
CA ASN A 187 -2.31 -0.69 6.84
C ASN A 187 -3.30 -1.78 6.41
N LEU A 188 -4.16 -2.25 7.32
CA LEU A 188 -5.19 -3.24 6.98
C LEU A 188 -6.34 -2.67 6.13
N VAL A 189 -6.48 -1.34 6.06
CA VAL A 189 -7.44 -0.67 5.16
C VAL A 189 -7.11 -0.93 3.70
N TYR A 190 -5.83 -1.13 3.39
CA TYR A 190 -5.32 -1.33 2.03
C TYR A 190 -5.07 -2.82 1.79
N PRO A 191 -5.83 -3.48 0.89
CA PRO A 191 -5.76 -4.92 0.63
C PRO A 191 -4.35 -5.46 0.39
N HIS A 192 -3.55 -4.79 -0.43
CA HIS A 192 -2.18 -5.18 -0.71
C HIS A 192 -1.26 -5.00 0.51
N GLU A 193 -1.42 -3.89 1.27
CA GLU A 193 -0.66 -3.68 2.50
C GLU A 193 -1.01 -4.71 3.58
N ALA A 194 -2.29 -5.06 3.72
CA ALA A 194 -2.72 -6.12 4.62
C ALA A 194 -2.03 -7.46 4.27
N TYR A 195 -1.93 -7.78 2.98
CA TYR A 195 -1.20 -8.97 2.51
C TYR A 195 0.29 -8.88 2.84
N TYR A 196 0.94 -7.74 2.55
CA TYR A 196 2.36 -7.56 2.83
C TYR A 196 2.65 -7.68 4.32
N HIS A 197 1.90 -6.99 5.16
CA HIS A 197 2.03 -7.08 6.63
C HIS A 197 1.84 -8.51 7.13
N GLY A 198 0.87 -9.24 6.63
CA GLY A 198 0.65 -10.64 7.00
C GLY A 198 1.86 -11.52 6.70
N VAL A 199 2.46 -11.39 5.49
CA VAL A 199 3.62 -12.16 5.07
C VAL A 199 4.88 -11.76 5.85
N VAL A 200 5.11 -10.45 6.05
CA VAL A 200 6.26 -9.92 6.82
C VAL A 200 6.19 -10.41 8.27
N LEU A 201 5.06 -10.19 8.95
CA LEU A 201 4.89 -10.64 10.35
C LEU A 201 5.03 -12.15 10.49
N LEU A 202 4.57 -12.92 9.50
CA LEU A 202 4.76 -14.37 9.50
C LEU A 202 6.23 -14.75 9.32
N SER A 203 6.99 -14.03 8.49
CA SER A 203 8.43 -14.21 8.35
C SER A 203 9.14 -13.93 9.68
N MET A 204 8.82 -12.82 10.36
CA MET A 204 9.38 -12.47 11.69
C MET A 204 9.03 -13.52 12.75
N PHE A 205 7.79 -14.00 12.74
CA PHE A 205 7.38 -15.11 13.63
C PHE A 205 8.22 -16.36 13.42
N PHE A 206 8.50 -16.76 12.17
CA PHE A 206 9.32 -17.93 11.90
C PHE A 206 10.81 -17.73 12.19
N LEU A 207 11.33 -16.50 12.08
CA LEU A 207 12.68 -16.17 12.59
C LEU A 207 12.79 -16.42 14.10
N LEU A 208 11.80 -15.95 14.88
CA LEU A 208 11.75 -16.19 16.34
C LEU A 208 11.62 -17.67 16.68
N ARG A 209 10.89 -18.43 15.87
CA ARG A 209 10.73 -19.89 16.01
C ARG A 209 11.91 -20.69 15.43
N ARG A 210 12.96 -20.01 14.97
CA ARG A 210 14.17 -20.63 14.37
C ARG A 210 13.89 -21.51 13.15
N ARG A 211 12.77 -21.27 12.46
CA ARG A 211 12.42 -21.92 11.18
C ARG A 211 12.91 -21.06 10.02
N PHE A 212 14.24 -20.90 9.93
CA PHE A 212 14.88 -19.95 9.03
C PHE A 212 14.57 -20.18 7.54
N GLY A 213 14.49 -21.44 7.10
CA GLY A 213 14.14 -21.74 5.70
C GLY A 213 12.73 -21.22 5.33
N VAL A 214 11.75 -21.34 6.24
CA VAL A 214 10.40 -20.80 6.02
C VAL A 214 10.41 -19.28 5.98
N ALA A 215 11.16 -18.65 6.91
CA ALA A 215 11.28 -17.19 6.93
C ALA A 215 11.91 -16.63 5.64
N ILE A 216 12.96 -17.29 5.11
CA ILE A 216 13.58 -16.95 3.82
C ILE A 216 12.58 -17.13 2.67
N GLY A 217 11.80 -18.22 2.65
CA GLY A 217 10.76 -18.46 1.64
C GLY A 217 9.67 -17.38 1.63
N LEU A 218 9.25 -16.90 2.83
CA LEU A 218 8.31 -15.79 2.96
C LEU A 218 8.93 -14.46 2.54
N ALA A 219 10.21 -14.23 2.84
CA ALA A 219 10.93 -13.07 2.34
C ALA A 219 11.08 -13.10 0.80
N ALA A 220 11.24 -14.27 0.20
CA ALA A 220 11.22 -14.42 -1.25
C ALA A 220 9.83 -14.10 -1.84
N LEU A 221 8.76 -14.56 -1.20
CA LEU A 221 7.39 -14.25 -1.61
C LEU A 221 7.12 -12.74 -1.61
N ILE A 222 7.50 -12.03 -0.54
CA ILE A 222 7.30 -10.59 -0.46
C ILE A 222 8.26 -9.82 -1.39
N SER A 223 9.48 -10.31 -1.60
CA SER A 223 10.41 -9.79 -2.59
C SER A 223 9.84 -9.79 -4.00
N LEU A 224 9.11 -10.82 -4.39
CA LEU A 224 8.40 -10.90 -5.66
C LEU A 224 7.12 -10.05 -5.69
N SER A 225 6.54 -9.74 -4.52
CA SER A 225 5.26 -9.04 -4.43
C SER A 225 5.41 -7.51 -4.46
N HIS A 226 6.44 -6.96 -3.82
CA HIS A 226 6.58 -5.50 -3.69
C HIS A 226 8.06 -5.08 -3.63
N PRO A 227 8.50 -4.05 -4.40
CA PRO A 227 9.90 -3.64 -4.45
C PRO A 227 10.42 -3.09 -3.12
N PHE A 228 9.67 -2.26 -2.43
CA PHE A 228 10.11 -1.60 -1.19
C PHE A 228 10.02 -2.55 0.00
N THR A 229 8.83 -3.07 0.32
CA THR A 229 8.62 -4.04 1.42
C THR A 229 9.40 -5.33 1.20
N GLY A 230 9.60 -5.72 -0.07
CA GLY A 230 10.47 -6.84 -0.42
C GLY A 230 11.92 -6.59 -0.03
N LEU A 231 12.48 -5.44 -0.42
CA LEU A 231 13.87 -5.07 -0.09
C LEU A 231 14.11 -5.04 1.42
N GLU A 232 13.25 -4.34 2.16
CA GLU A 232 13.40 -4.25 3.61
C GLU A 232 13.31 -5.63 4.29
N THR A 233 12.36 -6.47 3.87
CA THR A 233 12.19 -7.81 4.46
C THR A 233 13.40 -8.71 4.19
N VAL A 234 13.92 -8.74 2.96
CA VAL A 234 15.09 -9.56 2.64
C VAL A 234 16.34 -9.06 3.36
N LEU A 235 16.49 -7.74 3.54
CA LEU A 235 17.60 -7.16 4.31
C LEU A 235 17.47 -7.46 5.80
N ILE A 236 16.27 -7.37 6.39
CA ILE A 236 16.03 -7.74 7.80
C ILE A 236 16.39 -9.20 8.02
N VAL A 237 15.88 -10.11 7.18
CA VAL A 237 16.14 -11.55 7.30
C VAL A 237 17.63 -11.85 7.15
N ALA A 238 18.28 -11.29 6.14
CA ALA A 238 19.71 -11.49 5.91
C ALA A 238 20.54 -10.94 7.07
N ALA A 239 20.34 -9.68 7.44
CA ALA A 239 21.10 -9.04 8.53
C ALA A 239 20.93 -9.77 9.86
N TYR A 240 19.70 -10.21 10.18
CA TYR A 240 19.45 -10.99 11.40
C TYR A 240 20.16 -12.34 11.38
N LEU A 241 20.09 -13.10 10.30
CA LEU A 241 20.75 -14.41 10.21
C LEU A 241 22.28 -14.28 10.27
N TRP A 242 22.86 -13.29 9.60
CA TRP A 242 24.29 -13.04 9.68
C TRP A 242 24.71 -12.63 11.08
N LEU A 243 23.96 -11.76 11.75
CA LEU A 243 24.20 -11.35 13.13
C LEU A 243 24.15 -12.56 14.09
N GLU A 244 23.09 -13.39 14.01
CA GLU A 244 22.97 -14.59 14.87
C GLU A 244 24.15 -15.55 14.66
N ARG A 245 24.59 -15.73 13.40
CA ARG A 245 25.74 -16.58 13.10
C ARG A 245 27.05 -16.02 13.66
N ILE A 246 27.28 -14.71 13.53
CA ILE A 246 28.46 -14.02 14.10
C ILE A 246 28.48 -14.15 15.63
N LEU A 247 27.32 -14.09 16.26
CA LEU A 247 27.18 -14.26 17.72
C LEU A 247 27.24 -15.71 18.19
N GLY A 248 27.51 -16.65 17.28
CA GLY A 248 27.77 -18.05 17.60
C GLY A 248 26.55 -18.97 17.57
N ASP A 249 25.42 -18.53 16.99
CA ASP A 249 24.25 -19.39 16.82
C ASP A 249 24.50 -20.47 15.76
N VAL A 250 24.76 -21.68 16.22
CA VAL A 250 25.02 -22.85 15.35
C VAL A 250 23.79 -23.36 14.61
N THR A 251 22.58 -22.95 15.01
CA THR A 251 21.35 -23.34 14.32
C THR A 251 21.18 -22.61 12.98
N VAL A 252 21.86 -21.47 12.81
CA VAL A 252 21.98 -20.77 11.54
C VAL A 252 23.05 -21.48 10.70
N LYS A 253 22.59 -22.32 9.76
CA LYS A 253 23.46 -23.08 8.87
C LYS A 253 24.02 -22.21 7.73
N PRO A 254 25.20 -22.55 7.15
CA PRO A 254 25.74 -21.83 5.99
C PRO A 254 24.73 -21.71 4.83
N GLY A 255 23.92 -22.74 4.60
CA GLY A 255 22.86 -22.70 3.58
C GLY A 255 21.83 -21.57 3.80
N HIS A 256 21.48 -21.24 5.05
CA HIS A 256 20.57 -20.12 5.34
C HIS A 256 21.22 -18.77 4.98
N LEU A 257 22.53 -18.61 5.26
CA LEU A 257 23.28 -17.40 4.92
C LEU A 257 23.39 -17.23 3.41
N MET A 258 23.76 -18.31 2.71
CA MET A 258 23.85 -18.29 1.24
C MET A 258 22.50 -17.99 0.59
N SER A 259 21.41 -18.63 1.06
CA SER A 259 20.08 -18.40 0.51
C SER A 259 19.59 -16.96 0.76
N SER A 260 19.84 -16.41 1.96
CA SER A 260 19.47 -15.02 2.25
C SER A 260 20.29 -14.02 1.43
N ALA A 261 21.59 -14.23 1.27
CA ALA A 261 22.44 -13.40 0.42
C ALA A 261 22.02 -13.48 -1.06
N ALA A 262 21.77 -14.70 -1.57
CA ALA A 262 21.28 -14.91 -2.94
C ALA A 262 19.95 -14.20 -3.17
N LEU A 263 19.06 -14.19 -2.17
CA LEU A 263 17.78 -13.49 -2.26
C LEU A 263 17.95 -11.96 -2.32
N VAL A 264 18.88 -11.39 -1.55
CA VAL A 264 19.22 -9.95 -1.66
C VAL A 264 19.76 -9.63 -3.05
N ILE A 265 20.69 -10.45 -3.56
CA ILE A 265 21.27 -10.27 -4.90
C ILE A 265 20.18 -10.39 -5.97
N PHE A 266 19.28 -11.37 -5.85
CA PHE A 266 18.15 -11.55 -6.77
C PHE A 266 17.24 -10.32 -6.76
N HIS A 267 16.85 -9.83 -5.58
CA HIS A 267 15.97 -8.66 -5.46
C HIS A 267 16.58 -7.42 -6.13
N LEU A 268 17.83 -7.09 -5.78
CA LEU A 268 18.53 -5.96 -6.38
C LEU A 268 18.76 -6.17 -7.89
N GLY A 269 19.13 -7.38 -8.29
CA GLY A 269 19.32 -7.76 -9.69
C GLY A 269 18.03 -7.60 -10.51
N TYR A 270 16.90 -8.03 -9.97
CA TYR A 270 15.62 -7.92 -10.67
C TYR A 270 15.14 -6.46 -10.78
N TYR A 271 14.98 -5.77 -9.63
CA TYR A 271 14.38 -4.44 -9.62
C TYR A 271 15.32 -3.33 -10.14
N MET A 272 16.61 -3.38 -9.84
CA MET A 272 17.52 -2.31 -10.22
C MET A 272 18.21 -2.56 -11.57
N LEU A 273 18.61 -3.83 -11.84
CA LEU A 273 19.39 -4.12 -13.05
C LEU A 273 18.50 -4.62 -14.20
N PHE A 274 17.65 -5.62 -13.98
CA PHE A 274 16.83 -6.20 -15.03
C PHE A 274 15.74 -5.23 -15.49
N LEU A 275 14.89 -4.77 -14.61
CA LEU A 275 13.81 -3.83 -14.96
C LEU A 275 14.36 -2.51 -15.49
N GLY A 276 15.48 -2.03 -14.95
CA GLY A 276 16.15 -0.82 -15.42
C GLY A 276 16.67 -0.85 -16.87
N ARG A 277 16.68 -2.01 -17.56
CA ARG A 277 17.02 -2.11 -18.98
C ARG A 277 15.90 -1.60 -19.89
N PHE A 278 14.66 -1.60 -19.44
CA PHE A 278 13.49 -1.27 -20.24
C PHE A 278 13.17 0.23 -20.16
N ALA A 279 12.93 0.84 -21.32
CA ALA A 279 12.74 2.29 -21.43
C ALA A 279 11.53 2.79 -20.60
N ASP A 280 10.39 2.10 -20.69
CA ASP A 280 9.17 2.45 -19.96
C ASP A 280 9.41 2.41 -18.45
N HIS A 281 10.09 1.37 -17.95
CA HIS A 281 10.40 1.28 -16.53
C HIS A 281 11.39 2.36 -16.06
N ARG A 282 12.38 2.73 -16.89
CA ARG A 282 13.28 3.87 -16.57
C ARG A 282 12.53 5.19 -16.50
N ALA A 283 11.54 5.40 -17.38
CA ALA A 283 10.70 6.59 -17.32
C ALA A 283 9.94 6.69 -16.00
N LEU A 284 9.35 5.56 -15.54
CA LEU A 284 8.69 5.50 -14.23
C LEU A 284 9.68 5.76 -13.08
N LEU A 285 10.84 5.12 -13.07
CA LEU A 285 11.85 5.35 -12.03
C LEU A 285 12.26 6.83 -11.94
N LYS A 286 12.42 7.50 -13.08
CA LYS A 286 12.73 8.93 -13.14
C LYS A 286 11.58 9.78 -12.56
N GLN A 287 10.35 9.42 -12.86
CA GLN A 287 9.15 10.08 -12.36
C GLN A 287 9.02 9.92 -10.84
N TRP A 288 9.32 8.72 -10.31
CA TRP A 288 9.32 8.47 -8.87
C TRP A 288 10.45 9.20 -8.10
N GLU A 289 11.58 9.51 -8.74
CA GLU A 289 12.64 10.31 -8.14
C GLU A 289 12.19 11.76 -7.82
N THR A 290 11.17 12.28 -8.51
CA THR A 290 10.66 13.64 -8.33
C THR A 290 9.42 13.72 -7.43
N SER A 291 8.90 12.61 -6.94
CA SER A 291 7.60 12.54 -6.25
C SER A 291 7.55 13.23 -4.88
N GLY A 292 8.68 13.60 -4.28
CA GLY A 292 8.74 14.37 -3.03
C GLY A 292 8.27 13.65 -1.76
N PHE A 293 8.04 12.35 -1.81
CA PHE A 293 7.64 11.54 -0.66
C PHE A 293 8.81 11.26 0.29
N PHE A 294 9.25 12.30 1.01
CA PHE A 294 10.36 12.22 1.94
C PHE A 294 9.92 11.90 3.37
N TYR A 295 10.75 11.15 4.08
CA TYR A 295 10.57 10.80 5.47
C TYR A 295 11.20 11.88 6.39
N LYS A 296 10.44 12.92 6.70
CA LYS A 296 10.96 14.11 7.41
C LYS A 296 10.87 13.96 8.94
N PRO A 297 11.81 14.53 9.71
CA PRO A 297 11.76 14.54 11.17
C PRO A 297 10.45 15.10 11.74
N THR A 298 9.86 16.10 11.11
CA THR A 298 8.58 16.69 11.48
C THR A 298 7.41 15.70 11.38
N THR A 299 7.59 14.61 10.64
CA THR A 299 6.60 13.56 10.45
C THR A 299 6.91 12.33 11.31
N PHE A 300 8.13 11.78 11.21
CA PHE A 300 8.44 10.54 11.92
C PHE A 300 8.62 10.72 13.44
N LEU A 301 9.13 11.86 13.91
CA LEU A 301 9.27 12.08 15.34
C LEU A 301 7.93 12.07 16.07
N PRO A 302 6.88 12.82 15.65
CA PRO A 302 5.56 12.70 16.27
C PRO A 302 4.92 11.31 16.09
N ALA A 303 5.09 10.68 14.91
CA ALA A 303 4.52 9.37 14.63
C ALA A 303 5.11 8.27 15.54
N LEU A 304 6.43 8.28 15.73
CA LEU A 304 7.15 7.27 16.50
C LEU A 304 7.32 7.64 17.99
N PHE A 305 6.86 8.83 18.43
CA PHE A 305 7.19 9.39 19.74
C PHE A 305 6.92 8.43 20.90
N ILE A 306 5.71 7.88 20.99
CA ILE A 306 5.33 7.04 22.12
C ILE A 306 6.11 5.72 22.11
N VAL A 307 6.13 5.01 20.98
CA VAL A 307 6.81 3.71 20.87
C VAL A 307 8.33 3.86 20.94
N GLY A 308 8.86 4.95 20.39
CA GLY A 308 10.28 5.30 20.49
C GLY A 308 10.69 5.61 21.92
N LEU A 309 9.88 6.37 22.66
CA LEU A 309 10.12 6.66 24.08
C LEU A 309 10.08 5.38 24.91
N LEU A 310 9.08 4.52 24.74
CA LEU A 310 8.98 3.22 25.43
C LEU A 310 10.20 2.33 25.14
N ALA A 311 10.62 2.26 23.87
CA ALA A 311 11.82 1.52 23.50
C ALA A 311 13.08 2.13 24.14
N ALA A 312 13.28 3.45 24.02
CA ALA A 312 14.43 4.15 24.58
C ALA A 312 14.54 4.01 26.10
N VAL A 313 13.42 4.19 26.84
CA VAL A 313 13.39 4.01 28.28
C VAL A 313 13.71 2.57 28.66
N ARG A 314 13.16 1.58 27.96
CA ARG A 314 13.52 0.18 28.20
C ARG A 314 14.99 -0.08 27.97
N LEU A 315 15.56 0.47 26.89
CA LEU A 315 16.98 0.32 26.55
C LEU A 315 17.90 0.99 27.59
N SER A 316 17.51 2.15 28.12
CA SER A 316 18.31 2.91 29.09
C SER A 316 18.30 2.29 30.51
N HIS A 317 17.23 1.59 30.90
CA HIS A 317 17.09 0.95 32.21
C HIS A 317 17.56 -0.50 32.24
N TRP A 318 17.99 -1.05 31.12
CA TRP A 318 18.51 -2.41 31.09
C TRP A 318 19.87 -2.47 31.78
N PRO A 319 20.14 -3.46 32.66
CA PRO A 319 21.45 -3.59 33.32
C PRO A 319 22.52 -4.01 32.32
N GLY A 320 22.92 -3.08 31.50
CA GLY A 320 23.91 -3.20 30.45
C GLY A 320 23.30 -3.59 29.09
N TRP A 321 23.57 -2.77 28.12
CA TRP A 321 23.25 -2.98 26.73
C TRP A 321 23.72 -4.35 26.17
N ARG A 322 24.76 -4.93 26.79
CA ARG A 322 25.22 -6.29 26.49
C ARG A 322 24.17 -7.37 26.75
N GLN A 323 23.32 -7.22 27.77
CA GLN A 323 22.26 -8.17 28.09
C GLN A 323 21.09 -8.07 27.09
N LEU A 324 20.79 -6.88 26.59
CA LEU A 324 19.82 -6.66 25.54
C LEU A 324 20.17 -7.46 24.28
N TRP A 325 21.45 -7.44 23.89
CA TRP A 325 21.97 -8.20 22.77
C TRP A 325 22.01 -9.71 22.98
N ARG A 326 21.86 -10.21 24.21
CA ARG A 326 21.81 -11.64 24.50
C ARG A 326 20.49 -12.29 24.07
N GLU A 327 19.40 -11.54 24.00
CA GLU A 327 18.10 -12.07 23.62
C GLU A 327 17.86 -11.99 22.10
N PRO A 328 17.68 -13.14 21.40
CA PRO A 328 17.46 -13.15 19.95
C PRO A 328 16.28 -12.29 19.49
N ARG A 329 15.20 -12.25 20.27
CA ARG A 329 14.04 -11.41 19.95
C ARG A 329 14.34 -9.91 19.93
N ASN A 330 15.13 -9.42 20.92
CA ASN A 330 15.51 -8.01 20.95
C ASN A 330 16.41 -7.67 19.76
N ARG A 331 17.35 -8.57 19.42
CA ARG A 331 18.20 -8.42 18.23
C ARG A 331 17.36 -8.33 16.94
N LEU A 332 16.35 -9.20 16.80
CA LEU A 332 15.46 -9.17 15.64
C LEU A 332 14.79 -7.81 15.49
N PHE A 333 14.17 -7.29 16.55
CA PHE A 333 13.45 -6.01 16.47
C PHE A 333 14.38 -4.81 16.32
N MET A 334 15.60 -4.87 16.88
CA MET A 334 16.61 -3.84 16.63
C MET A 334 17.10 -3.86 15.19
N VAL A 335 17.43 -5.04 14.64
CA VAL A 335 17.79 -5.18 13.21
C VAL A 335 16.66 -4.70 12.32
N TRP A 336 15.43 -5.11 12.63
CA TRP A 336 14.26 -4.68 11.89
C TRP A 336 14.14 -3.14 11.87
N PHE A 337 14.14 -2.49 13.04
CA PHE A 337 14.09 -1.04 13.13
C PHE A 337 15.23 -0.36 12.37
N LEU A 338 16.47 -0.80 12.58
CA LEU A 338 17.64 -0.19 11.96
C LEU A 338 17.63 -0.30 10.43
N VAL A 339 17.21 -1.45 9.89
CA VAL A 339 17.10 -1.65 8.44
C VAL A 339 16.02 -0.75 7.85
N VAL A 340 14.81 -0.77 8.41
CA VAL A 340 13.69 0.04 7.90
C VAL A 340 14.00 1.52 8.02
N PHE A 341 14.44 1.98 9.19
CA PHE A 341 14.79 3.39 9.40
C PHE A 341 15.96 3.84 8.51
N GLY A 342 16.96 2.99 8.30
CA GLY A 342 18.05 3.26 7.37
C GLY A 342 17.56 3.41 5.92
N LEU A 343 16.63 2.55 5.49
CA LEU A 343 16.03 2.62 4.16
C LEU A 343 15.14 3.87 3.99
N THR A 344 14.41 4.27 5.03
CA THR A 344 13.61 5.52 4.99
C THR A 344 14.47 6.79 4.91
N GLN A 345 15.76 6.69 5.24
CA GLN A 345 16.73 7.80 5.17
C GLN A 345 17.73 7.64 4.01
N HIS A 346 17.45 6.79 3.01
CA HIS A 346 18.40 6.56 1.92
C HIS A 346 18.68 7.79 1.05
N ASP A 347 17.80 8.78 1.09
CA ASP A 347 17.97 10.10 0.43
C ASP A 347 19.17 10.90 0.95
N LEU A 348 19.68 10.55 2.14
CA LEU A 348 20.91 11.15 2.68
C LEU A 348 22.18 10.70 1.94
N VAL A 349 22.15 9.54 1.25
CA VAL A 349 23.34 8.94 0.63
C VAL A 349 23.19 8.68 -0.87
N MET A 350 21.96 8.70 -1.40
CA MET A 350 21.66 8.48 -2.81
C MET A 350 20.40 9.25 -3.22
N LYS A 351 20.11 9.30 -4.52
CA LYS A 351 18.86 9.91 -5.01
C LYS A 351 17.65 9.25 -4.36
N ALA A 352 16.77 10.07 -3.83
CA ALA A 352 15.53 9.62 -3.22
C ALA A 352 14.65 8.86 -4.21
N ARG A 353 14.15 7.69 -3.77
CA ARG A 353 13.14 6.89 -4.47
C ARG A 353 12.02 6.59 -3.50
N GLN A 354 11.12 7.55 -3.33
CA GLN A 354 9.96 7.45 -2.45
C GLN A 354 10.28 6.87 -1.06
N PRO A 355 11.15 7.52 -0.25
CA PRO A 355 11.63 6.97 1.03
C PRO A 355 10.53 6.51 1.97
N ILE A 356 9.36 7.18 1.92
CA ILE A 356 8.22 6.89 2.76
C ILE A 356 7.63 5.49 2.54
N HIS A 357 7.81 4.90 1.34
CA HIS A 357 7.31 3.55 1.05
C HIS A 357 8.01 2.45 1.84
N PHE A 358 9.16 2.75 2.48
CA PHE A 358 9.78 1.84 3.43
C PHE A 358 9.17 1.96 4.85
N ALA A 359 8.43 3.02 5.15
CA ALA A 359 7.87 3.19 6.48
C ALA A 359 6.67 2.26 6.72
N HIS A 360 5.55 2.50 6.10
CA HIS A 360 4.30 1.71 6.18
C HIS A 360 4.05 1.06 7.56
N GLY A 361 4.50 1.72 8.65
CA GLY A 361 4.39 1.23 10.02
C GLY A 361 5.39 0.13 10.40
N TYR A 362 6.31 -0.27 9.55
CA TYR A 362 7.28 -1.33 9.88
C TYR A 362 8.29 -0.88 10.94
N ASP A 363 8.75 0.36 10.89
CA ASP A 363 9.58 0.99 11.92
C ASP A 363 8.82 1.14 13.26
N TRP A 364 7.55 1.54 13.21
CA TRP A 364 6.67 1.67 14.37
C TRP A 364 6.48 0.31 15.07
N MET A 365 6.20 -0.77 14.31
CA MET A 365 6.00 -2.11 14.85
C MET A 365 7.25 -2.65 15.53
N ALA A 366 8.43 -2.43 14.95
CA ALA A 366 9.70 -2.85 15.54
C ALA A 366 9.95 -2.17 16.88
N LEU A 367 9.77 -0.85 16.95
CA LEU A 367 9.87 -0.07 18.20
C LEU A 367 8.81 -0.48 19.22
N PHE A 368 7.58 -0.74 18.77
CA PHE A 368 6.53 -1.23 19.65
C PHE A 368 6.95 -2.54 20.35
N PHE A 369 7.42 -3.54 19.60
CA PHE A 369 7.86 -4.81 20.20
C PHE A 369 9.06 -4.65 21.13
N LEU A 370 9.97 -3.73 20.85
CA LEU A 370 11.05 -3.37 21.77
C LEU A 370 10.51 -2.75 23.06
N GLY A 371 9.52 -1.86 22.98
CA GLY A 371 8.93 -1.17 24.12
C GLY A 371 7.81 -1.93 24.85
N ALA A 372 7.23 -2.96 24.22
CA ALA A 372 6.02 -3.64 24.70
C ALA A 372 6.10 -4.17 26.15
N PRO A 373 7.20 -4.75 26.64
CA PRO A 373 7.29 -5.16 28.05
C PRO A 373 7.10 -4.00 29.03
N LEU A 374 7.63 -2.82 28.71
CA LEU A 374 7.44 -1.63 29.54
C LEU A 374 6.00 -1.12 29.48
N LEU A 375 5.40 -1.13 28.28
CA LEU A 375 3.98 -0.77 28.10
C LEU A 375 3.07 -1.69 28.92
N VAL A 376 3.28 -3.01 28.86
CA VAL A 376 2.50 -3.98 29.62
C VAL A 376 2.67 -3.79 31.12
N ALA A 377 3.89 -3.55 31.60
CA ALA A 377 4.14 -3.26 33.01
C ALA A 377 3.43 -1.94 33.46
N PHE A 378 3.45 -0.92 32.63
CA PHE A 378 2.72 0.34 32.88
C PHE A 378 1.21 0.11 32.96
N LEU A 379 0.63 -0.59 31.98
CA LEU A 379 -0.79 -0.94 31.96
C LEU A 379 -1.20 -1.80 33.17
N ASP A 380 -0.34 -2.73 33.59
CA ASP A 380 -0.56 -3.54 34.80
C ASP A 380 -0.58 -2.65 36.05
N GLY A 381 0.29 -1.63 36.12
CA GLY A 381 0.27 -0.61 37.16
C GLY A 381 -1.05 0.18 37.18
N LEU A 382 -1.52 0.62 36.02
CA LEU A 382 -2.81 1.34 35.93
C LEU A 382 -4.00 0.46 36.36
N LEU A 383 -3.96 -0.83 36.00
CA LEU A 383 -5.02 -1.78 36.38
C LEU A 383 -5.08 -2.07 37.88
N LYS A 384 -4.02 -1.79 38.62
CA LYS A 384 -3.94 -1.96 40.09
C LYS A 384 -4.33 -0.73 40.87
N LEU A 385 -4.61 0.41 40.23
CA LEU A 385 -5.03 1.64 40.92
C LEU A 385 -6.33 1.47 41.69
N GLN A 386 -6.38 2.15 42.85
CA GLN A 386 -7.56 2.25 43.70
C GLN A 386 -7.86 3.74 43.96
N PRO A 387 -9.12 4.13 44.04
CA PRO A 387 -10.34 3.32 43.88
C PRO A 387 -10.61 2.93 42.40
N SER A 388 -11.61 2.10 42.18
CA SER A 388 -11.96 1.59 40.84
C SER A 388 -12.25 2.69 39.81
N GLN A 389 -12.83 3.82 40.24
CA GLN A 389 -13.10 4.98 39.39
C GLN A 389 -11.81 5.60 38.86
N LEU A 390 -10.79 5.76 39.72
CA LEU A 390 -9.48 6.25 39.30
C LEU A 390 -8.81 5.29 38.28
N ARG A 391 -8.91 3.98 38.52
CA ARG A 391 -8.44 2.95 37.60
C ARG A 391 -9.10 3.06 36.23
N ILE A 392 -10.44 3.13 36.18
CA ILE A 392 -11.18 3.26 34.91
C ILE A 392 -10.77 4.55 34.20
N LEU A 393 -10.73 5.68 34.91
CA LEU A 393 -10.32 6.95 34.31
C LEU A 393 -8.91 6.90 33.75
N ALA A 394 -7.94 6.35 34.49
CA ALA A 394 -6.55 6.28 34.09
C ALA A 394 -6.34 5.35 32.88
N VAL A 395 -6.96 4.16 32.89
CA VAL A 395 -6.87 3.21 31.76
C VAL A 395 -7.56 3.77 30.53
N SER A 396 -8.79 4.30 30.67
CA SER A 396 -9.53 4.87 29.54
C SER A 396 -8.84 6.11 28.97
N GLY A 397 -8.33 6.99 29.83
CA GLY A 397 -7.58 8.18 29.42
C GLY A 397 -6.30 7.83 28.68
N PHE A 398 -5.53 6.85 29.18
CA PHE A 398 -4.35 6.36 28.49
C PHE A 398 -4.68 5.70 27.14
N MET A 399 -5.70 4.83 27.11
CA MET A 399 -6.12 4.18 25.85
C MET A 399 -6.59 5.22 24.84
N LEU A 400 -7.41 6.20 25.25
CA LEU A 400 -7.84 7.27 24.36
C LEU A 400 -6.65 8.06 23.82
N PHE A 401 -5.69 8.43 24.68
CA PHE A 401 -4.47 9.13 24.27
C PHE A 401 -3.66 8.31 23.27
N PHE A 402 -3.42 7.02 23.55
CA PHE A 402 -2.60 6.17 22.70
C PHE A 402 -3.27 5.82 21.35
N LEU A 403 -4.60 5.79 21.30
CA LEU A 403 -5.39 5.49 20.11
C LEU A 403 -5.79 6.75 19.32
N LEU A 404 -5.52 7.95 19.83
CA LEU A 404 -6.08 9.22 19.35
C LEU A 404 -5.82 9.45 17.86
N ASP A 405 -4.59 9.23 17.39
CA ASP A 405 -4.22 9.43 15.99
C ASP A 405 -5.07 8.59 15.04
N ASN A 406 -5.38 7.35 15.44
CA ASN A 406 -6.18 6.45 14.62
C ASN A 406 -7.68 6.68 14.74
N ILE A 407 -8.15 7.12 15.90
CA ILE A 407 -9.55 7.55 16.07
C ILE A 407 -9.83 8.75 15.16
N VAL A 408 -8.93 9.74 15.17
CA VAL A 408 -9.05 10.94 14.32
C VAL A 408 -8.93 10.57 12.84
N TRP A 409 -7.97 9.74 12.48
CA TRP A 409 -7.76 9.29 11.09
C TRP A 409 -8.99 8.53 10.56
N LEU A 410 -9.51 7.54 11.28
CA LEU A 410 -10.72 6.81 10.88
C LEU A 410 -11.95 7.73 10.84
N GLY A 411 -12.05 8.65 11.81
CA GLY A 411 -13.13 9.65 11.85
C GLY A 411 -13.13 10.58 10.63
N ALA A 412 -11.96 10.88 10.08
CA ALA A 412 -11.84 11.73 8.90
C ALA A 412 -12.48 11.11 7.64
N PHE A 413 -12.51 9.80 7.51
CA PHE A 413 -13.23 9.12 6.40
C PHE A 413 -14.76 9.29 6.48
N LEU A 414 -15.29 9.58 7.66
CA LEU A 414 -16.73 9.81 7.86
C LEU A 414 -17.15 11.25 7.52
N ILE A 415 -16.19 12.14 7.22
CA ILE A 415 -16.45 13.53 6.90
C ILE A 415 -16.40 13.71 5.39
N PRO A 416 -17.53 14.09 4.76
CA PRO A 416 -17.56 14.36 3.34
C PRO A 416 -16.52 15.42 2.94
N ASN A 417 -15.84 15.19 1.83
CA ASN A 417 -14.79 16.06 1.30
C ASN A 417 -13.57 16.27 2.25
N SER A 418 -13.31 15.33 3.17
CA SER A 418 -12.02 15.29 3.85
C SER A 418 -10.92 14.92 2.83
N GLN A 419 -9.69 15.39 3.05
CA GLN A 419 -8.54 15.01 2.20
C GLN A 419 -8.21 13.51 2.25
N LEU A 420 -8.80 12.76 3.17
CA LEU A 420 -8.64 11.31 3.31
C LEU A 420 -9.74 10.51 2.60
N SER A 421 -10.78 11.16 2.07
CA SER A 421 -11.84 10.48 1.32
C SER A 421 -11.48 10.37 -0.17
N ASP A 422 -10.35 9.73 -0.48
CA ASP A 422 -9.91 9.47 -1.86
C ASP A 422 -10.68 8.31 -2.51
N ALA A 423 -11.85 7.98 -1.95
CA ALA A 423 -12.68 6.91 -2.48
C ALA A 423 -13.11 7.24 -3.92
N ILE A 424 -12.88 6.28 -4.79
CA ILE A 424 -13.24 6.39 -6.22
C ILE A 424 -14.72 6.10 -6.39
N ILE A 425 -15.47 7.14 -6.64
CA ILE A 425 -16.93 7.09 -6.87
C ILE A 425 -17.21 7.62 -8.27
N LEU A 426 -17.95 6.87 -9.05
CA LEU A 426 -18.30 7.21 -10.42
C LEU A 426 -19.70 7.83 -10.50
N THR A 427 -19.85 8.85 -11.31
CA THR A 427 -21.18 9.23 -11.80
C THR A 427 -21.77 8.08 -12.62
N ARG A 428 -23.09 8.04 -12.76
CA ARG A 428 -23.74 7.04 -13.63
C ARG A 428 -23.28 7.15 -15.09
N ASN A 429 -23.01 8.37 -15.54
CA ASN A 429 -22.54 8.63 -16.90
C ASN A 429 -21.12 8.08 -17.13
N GLN A 430 -20.19 8.29 -16.19
CA GLN A 430 -18.85 7.70 -16.25
C GLN A 430 -18.92 6.16 -16.29
N LYS A 431 -19.75 5.56 -15.43
CA LYS A 431 -19.94 4.09 -15.44
C LYS A 431 -20.50 3.59 -16.77
N GLN A 432 -21.47 4.30 -17.37
CA GLN A 432 -22.04 3.95 -18.67
C GLN A 432 -20.98 3.95 -19.79
N VAL A 433 -20.09 4.95 -19.81
CA VAL A 433 -18.98 5.00 -20.78
C VAL A 433 -18.04 3.81 -20.61
N LEU A 434 -17.61 3.53 -19.37
CA LEU A 434 -16.73 2.38 -19.09
C LEU A 434 -17.40 1.05 -19.48
N ASP A 435 -18.69 0.88 -19.17
CA ASP A 435 -19.45 -0.31 -19.54
C ASP A 435 -19.63 -0.45 -21.05
N TRP A 436 -19.83 0.65 -21.75
CA TRP A 436 -19.93 0.67 -23.21
C TRP A 436 -18.58 0.30 -23.85
N LEU A 437 -17.48 0.93 -23.43
CA LEU A 437 -16.13 0.61 -23.88
C LEU A 437 -15.79 -0.87 -23.60
N GLY A 438 -16.14 -1.38 -22.44
CA GLY A 438 -15.87 -2.76 -22.06
C GLY A 438 -16.58 -3.81 -22.93
N ARG A 439 -17.72 -3.44 -23.56
CA ARG A 439 -18.47 -4.30 -24.49
C ARG A 439 -18.08 -4.13 -25.94
N THR A 440 -17.60 -2.94 -26.33
CA THR A 440 -17.43 -2.55 -27.73
C THR A 440 -15.96 -2.56 -28.16
N ALA A 441 -15.07 -2.02 -27.30
CA ALA A 441 -13.66 -1.90 -27.61
C ALA A 441 -12.90 -3.19 -27.29
N ALA A 442 -11.91 -3.51 -28.12
CA ALA A 442 -11.08 -4.71 -27.97
C ALA A 442 -9.61 -4.39 -28.31
N PRO A 443 -8.63 -5.08 -27.70
CA PRO A 443 -7.23 -4.90 -28.09
C PRO A 443 -7.01 -5.12 -29.59
N PRO A 444 -6.26 -4.27 -30.28
CA PRO A 444 -5.38 -3.22 -29.79
C PRO A 444 -5.97 -1.79 -29.79
N ASP A 445 -7.29 -1.61 -29.63
CA ASP A 445 -7.89 -0.29 -29.61
C ASP A 445 -7.30 0.57 -28.48
N MET A 446 -7.18 1.88 -28.74
CA MET A 446 -6.69 2.86 -27.76
C MET A 446 -7.81 3.82 -27.38
N VAL A 447 -7.87 4.17 -26.10
CA VAL A 447 -8.78 5.22 -25.61
C VAL A 447 -7.98 6.49 -25.35
N VAL A 448 -8.47 7.62 -25.87
CA VAL A 448 -8.00 8.97 -25.56
C VAL A 448 -9.17 9.68 -24.88
N CYS A 449 -9.05 9.98 -23.59
CA CYS A 449 -10.15 10.45 -22.77
C CYS A 449 -9.83 11.79 -22.12
N GLN A 450 -10.78 12.72 -22.17
CA GLN A 450 -10.65 14.04 -21.56
C GLN A 450 -10.89 14.00 -20.04
N ASP A 451 -11.67 13.04 -19.54
CA ASP A 451 -11.93 12.87 -18.12
C ASP A 451 -10.84 11.96 -17.51
N ASP A 452 -10.03 12.51 -16.61
CA ASP A 452 -8.89 11.80 -16.01
C ASP A 452 -9.30 10.54 -15.27
N LEU A 453 -10.44 10.57 -14.57
CA LEU A 453 -10.92 9.42 -13.81
C LEU A 453 -11.39 8.28 -14.74
N VAL A 454 -12.13 8.61 -15.78
CA VAL A 454 -12.53 7.61 -16.80
C VAL A 454 -11.27 7.05 -17.47
N SER A 455 -10.33 7.94 -17.89
CA SER A 455 -9.05 7.54 -18.50
C SER A 455 -8.30 6.54 -17.64
N TYR A 456 -8.16 6.83 -16.36
CA TYR A 456 -7.48 5.97 -15.41
C TYR A 456 -8.17 4.59 -15.27
N LEU A 457 -9.50 4.58 -15.22
CA LEU A 457 -10.28 3.36 -14.98
C LEU A 457 -10.52 2.50 -16.24
N VAL A 458 -10.22 3.00 -17.44
CA VAL A 458 -10.33 2.23 -18.68
C VAL A 458 -9.60 0.89 -18.55
N SER A 459 -8.32 0.90 -18.17
CA SER A 459 -7.52 -0.33 -18.04
C SER A 459 -7.98 -1.24 -16.89
N THR A 460 -8.72 -0.71 -15.92
CA THR A 460 -9.30 -1.49 -14.81
C THR A 460 -10.60 -2.20 -15.20
N TYR A 461 -11.47 -1.53 -15.94
CA TYR A 461 -12.83 -2.04 -16.28
C TYR A 461 -12.96 -2.61 -17.68
N THR A 462 -11.99 -2.35 -18.58
CA THR A 462 -12.05 -2.79 -19.97
C THR A 462 -10.79 -3.58 -20.36
N ARG A 463 -10.81 -4.21 -21.55
CA ARG A 463 -9.63 -4.92 -22.11
C ARG A 463 -8.70 -4.00 -22.91
N VAL A 464 -9.10 -2.74 -23.09
CA VAL A 464 -8.32 -1.78 -23.86
C VAL A 464 -7.53 -0.87 -22.95
N ARG A 465 -6.56 -0.17 -23.52
CA ARG A 465 -5.69 0.74 -22.80
C ARG A 465 -6.08 2.18 -23.07
N SER A 466 -5.86 3.03 -22.07
CA SER A 466 -5.94 4.48 -22.24
C SER A 466 -4.56 5.07 -22.54
N TRP A 467 -4.53 6.19 -23.26
CA TRP A 467 -3.28 6.93 -23.53
C TRP A 467 -2.67 7.50 -22.25
N THR A 468 -3.51 8.04 -21.38
CA THR A 468 -3.18 8.43 -20.02
C THR A 468 -3.90 7.50 -19.04
N GLY A 469 -3.41 7.43 -17.81
CA GLY A 469 -4.02 6.60 -16.77
C GLY A 469 -3.56 7.06 -15.40
N HIS A 470 -3.02 6.14 -14.60
CA HIS A 470 -2.46 6.47 -13.31
C HIS A 470 -1.24 7.39 -13.45
N ASP A 471 -1.22 8.53 -12.79
CA ASP A 471 -0.20 9.57 -12.91
C ASP A 471 1.23 9.07 -12.65
N SER A 472 1.40 8.32 -11.57
CA SER A 472 2.71 7.79 -11.16
C SER A 472 3.14 6.53 -11.92
N ASN A 473 2.24 5.86 -12.66
CA ASN A 473 2.49 4.57 -13.35
C ASN A 473 2.32 4.64 -14.88
N THR A 474 1.93 5.79 -15.43
CA THR A 474 1.95 6.06 -16.87
C THR A 474 3.31 6.64 -17.25
N PRO A 475 4.10 5.99 -18.10
CA PRO A 475 5.39 6.55 -18.54
C PRO A 475 5.20 7.90 -19.24
N SER A 476 5.99 8.91 -18.86
CA SER A 476 5.90 10.28 -19.38
C SER A 476 4.49 10.91 -19.23
N TYR A 477 3.86 10.72 -18.06
CA TYR A 477 2.48 11.15 -17.78
C TYR A 477 2.22 12.61 -18.17
N ASP A 478 3.06 13.56 -17.73
CA ASP A 478 2.89 14.99 -18.00
C ASP A 478 2.94 15.33 -19.51
N GLU A 479 3.71 14.57 -20.30
CA GLU A 479 3.79 14.72 -21.75
C GLU A 479 2.51 14.22 -22.39
N ARG A 480 2.10 13.00 -22.06
CA ARG A 480 0.88 12.37 -22.57
C ARG A 480 -0.38 13.13 -22.19
N SER A 481 -0.42 13.70 -20.99
CA SER A 481 -1.55 14.53 -20.53
C SER A 481 -1.68 15.79 -21.39
N ARG A 482 -0.55 16.47 -21.68
CA ARG A 482 -0.55 17.63 -22.60
C ARG A 482 -0.95 17.25 -24.03
N GLU A 483 -0.60 16.05 -24.49
CA GLU A 483 -1.05 15.55 -25.80
C GLU A 483 -2.57 15.33 -25.85
N VAL A 484 -3.14 14.79 -24.78
CA VAL A 484 -4.62 14.65 -24.64
C VAL A 484 -5.28 16.04 -24.63
N ASP A 485 -4.76 16.97 -23.83
CA ASP A 485 -5.28 18.35 -23.78
C ASP A 485 -5.28 19.01 -25.16
N ALA A 486 -4.17 18.92 -25.90
CA ALA A 486 -4.05 19.47 -27.25
C ALA A 486 -5.04 18.81 -28.23
N ALA A 487 -5.31 17.51 -28.07
CA ALA A 487 -6.30 16.83 -28.91
C ALA A 487 -7.71 17.38 -28.70
N PHE A 488 -8.08 17.65 -27.47
CA PHE A 488 -9.44 18.15 -27.16
C PHE A 488 -9.58 19.68 -27.28
N GLN A 489 -8.52 20.44 -27.15
CA GLN A 489 -8.54 21.90 -27.29
C GLN A 489 -8.38 22.32 -28.76
N ASP A 490 -7.37 21.79 -29.45
CA ASP A 490 -6.92 22.23 -30.77
C ASP A 490 -7.30 21.26 -31.90
N GLY A 491 -7.80 20.08 -31.59
CA GLY A 491 -8.03 19.00 -32.55
C GLY A 491 -6.75 18.35 -33.06
N THR A 492 -5.64 18.45 -32.31
CA THR A 492 -4.34 17.86 -32.66
C THR A 492 -4.41 16.33 -32.59
N ILE A 493 -4.05 15.65 -33.68
CA ILE A 493 -4.00 14.19 -33.73
C ILE A 493 -2.55 13.74 -33.87
N LEU A 494 -2.05 12.99 -32.91
CA LEU A 494 -0.71 12.44 -32.96
C LEU A 494 -0.53 11.45 -34.12
N PRO A 495 0.67 11.38 -34.75
CA PRO A 495 0.97 10.36 -35.77
C PRO A 495 0.72 8.93 -35.25
N ALA A 496 1.04 8.65 -33.99
CA ALA A 496 0.79 7.36 -33.38
C ALA A 496 -0.71 6.99 -33.37
N TRP A 497 -1.59 7.94 -33.08
CA TRP A 497 -3.05 7.70 -33.06
C TRP A 497 -3.63 7.49 -34.44
N LYS A 498 -3.04 8.10 -35.49
CA LYS A 498 -3.47 7.88 -36.89
C LYS A 498 -3.25 6.44 -37.36
N ALA A 499 -2.29 5.75 -36.75
CA ALA A 499 -1.97 4.36 -37.08
C ALA A 499 -2.77 3.33 -36.26
N MET A 500 -3.61 3.79 -35.31
CA MET A 500 -4.37 2.96 -34.40
C MET A 500 -5.88 3.15 -34.63
N HIS A 501 -6.67 2.20 -34.16
CA HIS A 501 -8.09 2.39 -33.93
C HIS A 501 -8.25 3.08 -32.56
N VAL A 502 -8.87 4.26 -32.56
CA VAL A 502 -8.95 5.13 -31.37
C VAL A 502 -10.37 5.47 -31.02
N PHE A 503 -10.72 5.34 -29.74
CA PHE A 503 -11.94 5.88 -29.17
C PHE A 503 -11.60 7.17 -28.41
N TYR A 504 -12.14 8.31 -28.88
CA TYR A 504 -12.05 9.59 -28.18
C TYR A 504 -13.25 9.75 -27.28
N VAL A 505 -13.02 9.92 -25.98
CA VAL A 505 -14.06 10.18 -24.97
C VAL A 505 -14.01 11.66 -24.62
N ALA A 506 -14.93 12.43 -25.17
CA ALA A 506 -15.04 13.87 -24.93
C ALA A 506 -16.08 14.15 -23.84
N SER A 507 -15.74 15.02 -22.89
CA SER A 507 -16.71 15.55 -21.92
C SER A 507 -17.50 16.70 -22.51
N HIS A 508 -18.78 16.79 -22.18
CA HIS A 508 -19.59 17.94 -22.57
C HIS A 508 -19.08 19.20 -21.86
N GLY A 509 -18.66 20.18 -22.61
CA GLY A 509 -18.12 21.44 -22.14
C GLY A 509 -18.64 22.64 -22.92
N PRO A 510 -18.27 23.87 -22.50
CA PRO A 510 -18.75 25.11 -23.15
C PRO A 510 -18.21 25.33 -24.58
N SER A 511 -17.16 24.62 -24.99
CA SER A 511 -16.61 24.63 -26.34
C SER A 511 -16.80 23.28 -27.03
N ALA A 512 -17.36 23.30 -28.22
CA ALA A 512 -17.47 22.09 -29.04
C ALA A 512 -16.08 21.58 -29.41
N TRP A 513 -15.77 20.34 -29.05
CA TRP A 513 -14.53 19.68 -29.46
C TRP A 513 -14.49 19.52 -31.00
N LYS A 514 -13.32 19.82 -31.57
CA LYS A 514 -13.06 19.59 -32.99
C LYS A 514 -12.61 18.15 -33.21
N HIS A 515 -13.57 17.26 -33.43
CA HIS A 515 -13.25 15.85 -33.68
C HIS A 515 -12.49 15.66 -35.01
N PRO A 516 -11.71 14.55 -35.15
CA PRO A 516 -11.08 14.18 -36.42
C PRO A 516 -12.08 14.07 -37.57
N PRO A 517 -11.73 14.44 -38.81
CA PRO A 517 -12.68 14.48 -39.94
C PRO A 517 -13.32 13.12 -40.27
N ASN A 518 -12.64 12.02 -39.98
CA ASN A 518 -13.09 10.63 -40.18
C ASN A 518 -13.66 9.98 -38.93
N ALA A 519 -13.81 10.73 -37.84
CA ALA A 519 -14.39 10.20 -36.60
C ALA A 519 -15.91 10.12 -36.72
N ARG A 520 -16.49 9.06 -36.16
CA ARG A 520 -17.93 8.83 -36.10
C ARG A 520 -18.36 8.75 -34.64
N GLU A 521 -19.40 9.47 -34.28
CA GLU A 521 -20.02 9.33 -32.96
C GLU A 521 -20.69 7.95 -32.85
N VAL A 522 -20.31 7.22 -31.78
CA VAL A 522 -20.78 5.84 -31.56
C VAL A 522 -21.45 5.62 -30.22
N PHE A 523 -21.34 6.61 -29.30
CA PHE A 523 -22.02 6.59 -28.02
C PHE A 523 -22.20 8.02 -27.51
N HIS A 524 -23.34 8.28 -26.86
CA HIS A 524 -23.69 9.56 -26.25
C HIS A 524 -24.44 9.32 -24.93
N ASN A 525 -24.17 10.16 -23.93
CA ASN A 525 -24.98 10.29 -22.72
C ASN A 525 -24.98 11.75 -22.22
N ALA A 526 -25.56 12.03 -21.05
CA ALA A 526 -25.68 13.39 -20.55
C ALA A 526 -24.35 14.11 -20.24
N GLN A 527 -23.23 13.41 -20.22
CA GLN A 527 -21.92 13.96 -19.83
C GLN A 527 -20.82 13.73 -20.87
N PHE A 528 -20.94 12.70 -21.73
CA PHE A 528 -19.88 12.27 -22.62
C PHE A 528 -20.39 11.92 -24.01
N ASP A 529 -19.58 12.22 -25.03
CA ASP A 529 -19.63 11.69 -26.37
C ASP A 529 -18.44 10.79 -26.63
N VAL A 530 -18.66 9.62 -27.25
CA VAL A 530 -17.57 8.74 -27.69
C VAL A 530 -17.53 8.72 -29.22
N TRP A 531 -16.37 9.04 -29.75
CA TRP A 531 -16.10 9.09 -31.17
C TRP A 531 -15.10 8.00 -31.55
N GLU A 532 -15.48 7.15 -32.48
CA GLU A 532 -14.65 6.11 -33.09
C GLU A 532 -13.84 6.69 -34.26
N CYS A 533 -12.54 6.50 -34.26
CA CYS A 533 -11.67 6.90 -35.34
C CYS A 533 -10.89 5.68 -35.83
N PRO A 534 -11.22 5.10 -36.99
CA PRO A 534 -10.46 3.99 -37.56
C PRO A 534 -9.05 4.44 -37.98
N PRO A 535 -8.08 3.53 -38.04
CA PRO A 535 -6.73 3.85 -38.52
C PRO A 535 -6.82 4.45 -39.93
N ALA A 536 -6.00 5.50 -40.18
CA ALA A 536 -5.91 6.04 -41.52
C ALA A 536 -5.42 4.92 -42.46
N MET A 537 -6.16 4.60 -43.50
CA MET A 537 -5.70 3.67 -44.49
C MET A 537 -4.34 4.16 -44.99
N GLN A 538 -3.28 3.37 -44.73
CA GLN A 538 -2.04 3.57 -45.45
C GLN A 538 -2.38 3.45 -46.92
N ALA A 539 -2.21 4.54 -47.69
CA ALA A 539 -2.38 4.52 -49.12
C ALA A 539 -1.60 3.31 -49.63
N ALA A 540 -2.28 2.32 -50.16
CA ALA A 540 -1.65 1.12 -50.68
C ALA A 540 -0.55 1.59 -51.63
N GLY A 541 0.68 1.46 -51.22
CA GLY A 541 1.81 1.75 -52.09
C GLY A 541 1.61 0.98 -53.40
N PRO A 542 2.00 1.49 -54.55
CA PRO A 542 1.83 0.81 -55.80
C PRO A 542 2.41 -0.60 -55.64
N LEU A 543 1.57 -1.61 -55.96
CA LEU A 543 2.01 -3.01 -56.00
C LEU A 543 3.31 -3.07 -56.80
N PRO A 544 4.38 -3.74 -56.29
CA PRO A 544 5.58 -3.91 -57.09
C PRO A 544 5.18 -4.52 -58.41
N ALA A 545 5.61 -3.87 -59.52
CA ALA A 545 5.37 -4.36 -60.84
C ALA A 545 5.81 -5.82 -60.95
N PRO A 546 5.03 -6.69 -61.62
CA PRO A 546 5.43 -8.09 -61.77
C PRO A 546 6.82 -8.13 -62.44
N MET A 547 7.77 -8.76 -61.75
CA MET A 547 9.07 -9.06 -62.38
C MET A 547 8.83 -10.07 -63.50
N ASN A 548 9.03 -9.61 -64.75
CA ASN A 548 9.09 -10.47 -65.93
C ASN A 548 10.36 -11.31 -65.94
#